data_12f8a074ce9c198df4011ac7ac7b0a4a
#
_entry.id   12f8a074ce9c198df4011ac7ac7b0a4a
#
_cell.length_a   1.000
_cell.length_b   1.000
_cell.length_c   1.000
_cell.angle_alpha   90.00
_cell.angle_beta   90.00
_cell.angle_gamma   90.00
#
_symmetry.space_group_name_H-M   'P 1'
#
loop_
_entity.id
_entity.type
_entity.pdbx_description
1 polymer ?
#
loop_
_entity_poly.entity_id
_entity_poly.type
_entity_poly.pdbx_seq_one_letter_code
_entity_poly.pdbx_strand_id
1 'polypeptide(L)'
;MLHAQRLFGAGEDASVLKPREWRWSFGARWTSWDEALDGAGQRSAINGRFTNPDAGPAFFGGLLATQGFLRSAMGDSTVRVSMGAARLRSELHQDRIPIALEVGVSKRLTVGLYVPLVNTYAGAAFDLNRLDPSSANVGLNPGFQNNTFASAAGTVQAEASAAVAALQVAFPSCFSPTPGAGCASTIALAQNTTALGLGVARVFGFSGRFAPVVGGALDNALRARFTSINTQLRTALGVPAAGADPILARPNSAPTRMALADFNTVLLTSGYEVRGDTLTALERSALGDVEVSARWQWLNTFEGARRDSGRVNPAGWRVRSLAGVTARLATGAKPYLGQLLDIGTGDGATGIELRSTTDVTAGDHFWMSITGRYTHMLADEVERRLPLSTLEALVPSYRRQRLSRQLGDYAELEVTPRWMFNDYFAVSADYFLYLRRATTYGGGPFTVSDPYSGLPVTLDPAVLGVPHEIAQRAGIGIAYSTVAAHGRGTTRLPLDIRWQRIITLGGENTPYAFQDRLELRIITSLFGKP
;
A
#
# COMPACT_ATOMS: atom_id res chain seq x y z
N MET A 1 4.74 -2.02 -0.60
CA MET A 1 5.05 -0.97 -1.60
C MET A 1 6.24 -1.42 -2.39
N LEU A 2 6.13 -1.48 -3.72
CA LEU A 2 7.30 -1.66 -4.55
C LEU A 2 8.09 -0.39 -4.57
N HIS A 3 9.28 -0.48 -4.04
CA HIS A 3 10.21 0.61 -4.17
C HIS A 3 10.80 0.61 -5.58
N ALA A 4 11.00 1.81 -6.08
CA ALA A 4 11.61 2.07 -7.37
C ALA A 4 12.94 1.32 -7.48
N GLN A 5 12.88 0.13 -8.08
CA GLN A 5 14.11 -0.62 -8.37
C GLN A 5 14.90 0.15 -9.41
N ARG A 6 16.18 0.25 -9.15
CA ARG A 6 17.08 1.02 -9.98
C ARG A 6 17.29 0.42 -11.35
N LEU A 7 17.64 1.27 -12.24
CA LEU A 7 17.77 1.01 -13.65
C LEU A 7 19.17 0.66 -14.11
N PHE A 8 20.17 1.11 -13.38
CA PHE A 8 21.52 0.63 -13.57
C PHE A 8 21.71 -0.55 -12.62
N GLY A 9 21.41 -1.70 -13.07
CA GLY A 9 21.55 -2.94 -12.35
C GLY A 9 22.16 -3.94 -13.30
N ALA A 10 21.46 -4.94 -13.64
CA ALA A 10 21.97 -6.12 -14.32
C ALA A 10 22.93 -5.80 -15.47
N GLY A 11 24.16 -6.18 -15.28
CA GLY A 11 25.18 -6.09 -16.28
C GLY A 11 25.89 -4.74 -16.40
N GLU A 12 25.87 -3.92 -15.36
CA GLU A 12 26.80 -2.79 -15.26
C GLU A 12 28.23 -3.25 -15.31
N ASP A 13 29.08 -2.42 -15.88
CA ASP A 13 30.51 -2.63 -15.94
C ASP A 13 31.28 -1.43 -15.35
N ALA A 14 32.54 -1.68 -14.98
CA ALA A 14 33.45 -0.67 -14.43
C ALA A 14 34.09 0.22 -15.51
N SER A 15 33.48 0.36 -16.70
CA SER A 15 33.99 1.26 -17.74
C SER A 15 33.60 2.71 -17.47
N VAL A 16 34.52 3.60 -17.82
CA VAL A 16 34.27 5.05 -17.94
C VAL A 16 34.48 5.48 -19.38
N LEU A 17 33.81 6.55 -19.75
CA LEU A 17 33.94 7.15 -21.08
C LEU A 17 35.24 7.93 -21.19
N LYS A 18 35.83 7.97 -22.40
CA LYS A 18 36.95 8.89 -22.65
C LYS A 18 36.46 10.34 -22.62
N PRO A 19 37.37 11.32 -22.39
CA PRO A 19 37.03 12.72 -22.46
C PRO A 19 36.29 13.07 -23.77
N ARG A 20 35.16 13.77 -23.65
CA ARG A 20 34.27 14.17 -24.77
C ARG A 20 33.53 13.02 -25.47
N GLU A 21 33.61 11.78 -24.99
CA GLU A 21 32.69 10.72 -25.39
C GLU A 21 31.36 10.87 -24.63
N TRP A 22 30.28 10.55 -25.33
CA TRP A 22 28.92 10.54 -24.83
C TRP A 22 28.35 9.13 -24.97
N ARG A 23 27.61 8.69 -23.97
CA ARG A 23 26.86 7.44 -24.03
C ARG A 23 25.38 7.74 -23.81
N TRP A 24 24.59 7.44 -24.80
CA TRP A 24 23.16 7.42 -24.72
C TRP A 24 22.70 6.00 -24.37
N SER A 25 21.82 5.87 -23.38
CA SER A 25 21.20 4.61 -23.04
C SER A 25 19.69 4.78 -23.05
N PHE A 26 19.04 3.85 -23.73
CA PHE A 26 17.59 3.74 -23.77
C PHE A 26 17.24 2.32 -23.33
N GLY A 27 16.12 2.15 -22.64
CA GLY A 27 15.72 0.83 -22.24
C GLY A 27 14.22 0.70 -22.09
N ALA A 28 13.81 -0.52 -21.83
CA ALA A 28 12.48 -0.86 -21.38
C ALA A 28 12.62 -1.92 -20.30
N ARG A 29 11.83 -1.80 -19.27
CA ARG A 29 11.79 -2.75 -18.17
C ARG A 29 10.32 -3.00 -17.84
N TRP A 30 9.92 -4.26 -17.94
CA TRP A 30 8.60 -4.74 -17.63
C TRP A 30 8.67 -5.58 -16.37
N THR A 31 7.93 -5.20 -15.35
CA THR A 31 7.89 -5.93 -14.07
C THR A 31 6.44 -6.26 -13.74
N SER A 32 6.15 -7.53 -13.45
CA SER A 32 4.82 -7.98 -13.07
C SER A 32 4.87 -8.83 -11.80
N TRP A 33 3.83 -8.72 -10.97
CA TRP A 33 3.65 -9.54 -9.76
C TRP A 33 2.19 -9.52 -9.31
N ASP A 34 1.73 -10.61 -8.77
CA ASP A 34 0.42 -10.82 -8.14
C ASP A 34 0.56 -11.38 -6.71
N GLU A 35 1.78 -11.81 -6.36
CA GLU A 35 2.13 -12.33 -5.04
C GLU A 35 3.29 -11.53 -4.43
N ALA A 36 3.40 -11.61 -3.11
CA ALA A 36 4.52 -11.14 -2.33
C ALA A 36 4.97 -12.18 -1.32
N LEU A 37 6.23 -12.15 -0.93
CA LEU A 37 6.76 -12.90 0.18
C LEU A 37 6.52 -12.11 1.46
N ASP A 38 5.97 -12.73 2.48
CA ASP A 38 5.78 -12.15 3.80
C ASP A 38 7.09 -12.17 4.65
N GLY A 39 7.01 -11.79 5.92
CA GLY A 39 8.17 -11.80 6.83
C GLY A 39 8.72 -13.19 7.17
N ALA A 40 7.99 -14.27 6.83
CA ALA A 40 8.44 -15.66 6.94
C ALA A 40 8.89 -16.23 5.58
N GLY A 41 8.90 -15.43 4.52
CA GLY A 41 9.25 -15.86 3.16
C GLY A 41 8.15 -16.69 2.47
N GLN A 42 6.92 -16.67 3.00
CA GLN A 42 5.80 -17.38 2.40
C GLN A 42 5.08 -16.49 1.39
N ARG A 43 4.62 -17.11 0.30
CA ARG A 43 3.87 -16.39 -0.74
C ARG A 43 2.45 -16.07 -0.29
N SER A 44 2.04 -14.85 -0.50
CA SER A 44 0.69 -14.38 -0.29
C SER A 44 0.27 -13.43 -1.41
N ALA A 45 -1.03 -13.36 -1.68
CA ALA A 45 -1.56 -12.40 -2.64
C ALA A 45 -1.24 -10.96 -2.23
N ILE A 46 -0.86 -10.12 -3.18
CA ILE A 46 -0.71 -8.68 -2.94
C ILE A 46 -2.06 -8.06 -2.57
N ASN A 47 -2.01 -6.94 -1.84
CA ASN A 47 -3.22 -6.25 -1.37
C ASN A 47 -4.15 -7.14 -0.50
N GLY A 48 -3.59 -8.16 0.16
CA GLY A 48 -4.32 -9.11 1.01
C GLY A 48 -5.20 -8.44 2.09
N ARG A 49 -4.88 -7.21 2.51
CA ARG A 49 -5.71 -6.42 3.43
C ARG A 49 -7.15 -6.18 2.93
N PHE A 50 -7.39 -6.21 1.61
CA PHE A 50 -8.72 -6.12 1.00
C PHE A 50 -9.43 -7.47 0.88
N THR A 51 -8.80 -8.56 1.30
CA THR A 51 -9.40 -9.88 1.37
C THR A 51 -9.64 -10.24 2.83
N ASN A 52 -10.91 -10.26 3.24
CA ASN A 52 -11.30 -10.51 4.62
C ASN A 52 -12.63 -11.29 4.64
N PRO A 53 -12.70 -12.45 5.29
CA PRO A 53 -13.95 -13.22 5.40
C PRO A 53 -15.01 -12.53 6.26
N ASP A 54 -14.60 -11.56 7.09
CA ASP A 54 -15.45 -10.78 7.98
C ASP A 54 -15.02 -9.30 7.97
N ALA A 55 -15.53 -8.53 7.01
CA ALA A 55 -15.22 -7.13 6.83
C ALA A 55 -15.92 -6.25 7.90
N GLY A 56 -15.48 -6.41 9.14
CA GLY A 56 -15.93 -5.65 10.30
C GLY A 56 -15.10 -4.39 10.58
N PRO A 57 -15.13 -3.87 11.84
CA PRO A 57 -14.40 -2.66 12.22
C PRO A 57 -12.89 -2.70 12.01
N ALA A 58 -12.27 -3.88 12.05
CA ALA A 58 -10.85 -4.04 11.75
C ALA A 58 -10.53 -3.81 10.26
N PHE A 59 -11.49 -4.07 9.37
CA PHE A 59 -11.39 -3.82 7.94
C PHE A 59 -11.75 -2.37 7.60
N PHE A 60 -12.79 -1.84 8.22
CA PHE A 60 -13.29 -0.49 8.04
C PHE A 60 -13.63 0.18 9.38
N GLY A 61 -12.79 1.07 9.84
CA GLY A 61 -12.98 1.78 11.10
C GLY A 61 -14.27 2.61 11.19
N GLY A 62 -14.90 2.94 10.06
CA GLY A 62 -16.20 3.60 10.01
C GLY A 62 -17.36 2.79 10.63
N LEU A 63 -17.18 1.48 10.85
CA LEU A 63 -18.15 0.60 11.53
C LEU A 63 -18.06 0.66 13.05
N LEU A 64 -16.98 1.22 13.63
CA LEU A 64 -16.78 1.26 15.08
C LEU A 64 -17.92 1.94 15.83
N ALA A 65 -18.37 3.08 15.33
CA ALA A 65 -19.45 3.83 15.93
C ALA A 65 -20.78 3.02 15.94
N THR A 66 -21.13 2.43 14.79
CA THR A 66 -22.31 1.55 14.67
C THR A 66 -22.26 0.39 15.64
N GLN A 67 -21.11 -0.28 15.75
CA GLN A 67 -20.91 -1.38 16.69
C GLN A 67 -21.06 -0.92 18.14
N GLY A 68 -20.48 0.21 18.51
CA GLY A 68 -20.57 0.78 19.85
C GLY A 68 -22.03 1.13 20.23
N PHE A 69 -22.76 1.74 19.33
CA PHE A 69 -24.17 2.11 19.55
C PHE A 69 -25.06 0.86 19.66
N LEU A 70 -24.85 -0.16 18.85
CA LEU A 70 -25.59 -1.42 18.94
C LEU A 70 -25.27 -2.17 20.24
N ARG A 71 -24.00 -2.22 20.67
CA ARG A 71 -23.61 -2.79 21.96
C ARG A 71 -24.34 -2.10 23.12
N SER A 72 -24.36 -0.78 23.11
CA SER A 72 -25.08 0.01 24.11
C SER A 72 -26.59 -0.28 24.08
N ALA A 73 -27.22 -0.22 22.90
CA ALA A 73 -28.67 -0.46 22.74
C ALA A 73 -29.07 -1.86 23.21
N MET A 74 -28.28 -2.85 22.90
CA MET A 74 -28.55 -4.25 23.23
C MET A 74 -28.13 -4.65 24.65
N GLY A 75 -27.25 -3.85 25.29
CA GLY A 75 -26.62 -4.21 26.55
C GLY A 75 -25.69 -5.42 26.44
N ASP A 76 -25.09 -5.63 25.26
CA ASP A 76 -24.26 -6.80 24.93
C ASP A 76 -22.94 -6.36 24.26
N SER A 77 -21.85 -6.52 25.01
CA SER A 77 -20.50 -6.19 24.53
C SER A 77 -19.96 -7.13 23.46
N THR A 78 -20.58 -8.30 23.27
CA THR A 78 -20.15 -9.31 22.27
C THR A 78 -20.65 -9.00 20.88
N VAL A 79 -21.59 -8.07 20.71
CA VAL A 79 -22.12 -7.64 19.40
C VAL A 79 -20.97 -7.26 18.46
N ARG A 80 -20.99 -7.85 17.26
CA ARG A 80 -20.06 -7.55 16.16
C ARG A 80 -20.85 -7.16 14.93
N VAL A 81 -20.34 -6.17 14.21
CA VAL A 81 -20.89 -5.72 12.94
C VAL A 81 -19.95 -6.11 11.81
N SER A 82 -20.52 -6.52 10.68
CA SER A 82 -19.79 -6.93 9.48
C SER A 82 -20.53 -6.56 8.21
N MET A 83 -19.80 -6.03 7.23
CA MET A 83 -20.30 -5.85 5.87
C MET A 83 -20.32 -7.18 5.10
N GLY A 84 -19.67 -8.22 5.63
CA GLY A 84 -19.58 -9.55 5.04
C GLY A 84 -18.20 -9.90 4.51
N ALA A 85 -18.13 -10.87 3.61
CA ALA A 85 -16.89 -11.37 3.04
C ALA A 85 -16.42 -10.50 1.87
N ALA A 86 -15.26 -9.88 2.03
CA ALA A 86 -14.57 -9.09 1.00
C ALA A 86 -13.45 -9.92 0.37
N ARG A 87 -13.27 -9.82 -0.93
CA ARG A 87 -12.17 -10.48 -1.66
C ARG A 87 -11.66 -9.60 -2.79
N LEU A 88 -10.37 -9.31 -2.78
CA LEU A 88 -9.68 -8.64 -3.87
C LEU A 88 -8.70 -9.60 -4.53
N ARG A 89 -8.78 -9.70 -5.86
CA ARG A 89 -7.70 -10.23 -6.70
C ARG A 89 -7.06 -9.04 -7.39
N SER A 90 -5.75 -8.93 -7.30
CA SER A 90 -5.03 -7.85 -7.96
C SER A 90 -3.75 -8.35 -8.58
N GLU A 91 -3.37 -7.72 -9.68
CA GLU A 91 -2.10 -7.86 -10.35
C GLU A 91 -1.50 -6.48 -10.53
N LEU A 92 -0.20 -6.38 -10.39
CA LEU A 92 0.52 -5.13 -10.56
C LEU A 92 1.54 -5.27 -11.67
N HIS A 93 1.57 -4.27 -12.55
CA HIS A 93 2.58 -4.14 -13.58
C HIS A 93 3.26 -2.78 -13.44
N GLN A 94 4.54 -2.76 -13.67
CA GLN A 94 5.30 -1.53 -13.74
C GLN A 94 6.25 -1.57 -14.93
N ASP A 95 6.00 -0.67 -15.87
CA ASP A 95 6.85 -0.47 -17.03
C ASP A 95 7.70 0.77 -16.80
N ARG A 96 8.99 0.65 -17.10
CA ARG A 96 9.93 1.77 -17.02
C ARG A 96 10.67 1.90 -18.34
N ILE A 97 10.68 3.11 -18.86
CA ILE A 97 11.45 3.51 -20.03
C ILE A 97 12.56 4.44 -19.53
N PRO A 98 13.75 3.90 -19.25
CA PRO A 98 14.91 4.69 -18.87
C PRO A 98 15.52 5.41 -20.04
N ILE A 99 15.83 6.67 -19.85
CA ILE A 99 16.66 7.47 -20.74
C ILE A 99 17.85 7.93 -19.93
N ALA A 100 19.07 7.61 -20.37
CA ALA A 100 20.26 8.07 -19.69
C ALA A 100 21.24 8.71 -20.66
N LEU A 101 21.91 9.72 -20.16
CA LEU A 101 22.99 10.41 -20.84
C LEU A 101 24.20 10.45 -19.93
N GLU A 102 25.33 9.99 -20.42
CA GLU A 102 26.59 10.01 -19.70
C GLU A 102 27.68 10.68 -20.54
N VAL A 103 28.56 11.40 -19.88
CA VAL A 103 29.64 12.16 -20.50
C VAL A 103 30.96 11.87 -19.84
N GLY A 104 31.97 11.56 -20.62
CA GLY A 104 33.36 11.45 -20.17
C GLY A 104 33.96 12.84 -19.92
N VAL A 105 34.21 13.16 -18.65
CA VAL A 105 34.83 14.44 -18.24
C VAL A 105 36.34 14.32 -18.29
N SER A 106 36.88 13.21 -17.84
CA SER A 106 38.30 12.90 -17.91
C SER A 106 38.53 11.43 -18.25
N LYS A 107 39.78 10.99 -18.38
CA LYS A 107 40.11 9.57 -18.62
C LYS A 107 39.60 8.62 -17.54
N ARG A 108 39.24 9.15 -16.37
CA ARG A 108 38.82 8.36 -15.20
C ARG A 108 37.47 8.79 -14.62
N LEU A 109 36.87 9.88 -15.12
CA LEU A 109 35.62 10.42 -14.57
C LEU A 109 34.56 10.49 -15.64
N THR A 110 33.40 9.88 -15.37
CA THR A 110 32.16 10.00 -16.15
C THR A 110 31.07 10.57 -15.26
N VAL A 111 30.31 11.53 -15.75
CA VAL A 111 29.07 12.03 -15.12
C VAL A 111 27.86 11.57 -15.92
N GLY A 112 26.72 11.40 -15.25
CA GLY A 112 25.53 10.89 -15.90
C GLY A 112 24.26 11.51 -15.34
N LEU A 113 23.27 11.65 -16.22
CA LEU A 113 21.88 11.99 -15.91
C LEU A 113 20.99 10.82 -16.34
N TYR A 114 20.05 10.47 -15.50
CA TYR A 114 19.12 9.41 -15.72
C TYR A 114 17.68 9.91 -15.47
N VAL A 115 16.80 9.70 -16.43
CA VAL A 115 15.40 10.14 -16.41
C VAL A 115 14.50 8.96 -16.74
N PRO A 116 13.74 8.39 -15.79
CA PRO A 116 12.82 7.30 -16.04
C PRO A 116 11.41 7.83 -16.35
N LEU A 117 10.81 7.36 -17.43
CA LEU A 117 9.37 7.38 -17.64
C LEU A 117 8.80 6.10 -17.04
N VAL A 118 7.79 6.21 -16.20
CA VAL A 118 7.22 5.07 -15.47
C VAL A 118 5.73 5.00 -15.75
N ASN A 119 5.28 3.83 -16.21
CA ASN A 119 3.88 3.47 -16.28
C ASN A 119 3.59 2.40 -15.23
N THR A 120 2.55 2.60 -14.42
CA THR A 120 2.08 1.64 -13.42
C THR A 120 0.66 1.25 -13.73
N TYR A 121 0.39 -0.04 -13.68
CA TYR A 121 -0.95 -0.61 -13.84
C TYR A 121 -1.26 -1.50 -12.64
N ALA A 122 -2.42 -1.27 -12.02
CA ALA A 122 -2.98 -2.11 -10.99
C ALA A 122 -4.29 -2.71 -11.50
N GLY A 123 -4.26 -3.97 -11.91
CA GLY A 123 -5.47 -4.75 -12.21
C GLY A 123 -6.17 -5.10 -10.91
N ALA A 124 -7.51 -5.02 -10.88
CA ALA A 124 -8.29 -5.31 -9.69
C ALA A 124 -9.65 -5.95 -10.04
N ALA A 125 -9.99 -7.00 -9.31
CA ALA A 125 -11.31 -7.61 -9.32
C ALA A 125 -11.76 -7.79 -7.86
N PHE A 126 -12.66 -6.89 -7.41
CA PHE A 126 -13.17 -6.89 -6.05
C PHE A 126 -14.57 -7.50 -6.00
N ASP A 127 -14.78 -8.38 -5.03
CA ASP A 127 -16.04 -9.03 -4.71
C ASP A 127 -16.44 -8.75 -3.26
N LEU A 128 -17.72 -8.49 -3.02
CA LEU A 128 -18.31 -8.45 -1.68
C LEU A 128 -19.51 -9.39 -1.61
N ASN A 129 -19.50 -10.31 -0.64
CA ASN A 129 -20.61 -11.24 -0.34
C ASN A 129 -21.03 -12.20 -1.47
N ARG A 130 -20.28 -12.28 -2.57
CA ARG A 130 -20.64 -13.11 -3.71
C ARG A 130 -20.50 -14.61 -3.40
N LEU A 131 -19.45 -15.00 -2.67
CA LEU A 131 -19.15 -16.40 -2.38
C LEU A 131 -19.70 -16.84 -1.02
N ASP A 132 -19.68 -15.96 -0.02
CA ASP A 132 -20.19 -16.22 1.32
C ASP A 132 -20.85 -14.97 1.91
N PRO A 133 -22.17 -14.84 1.81
CA PRO A 133 -22.90 -13.73 2.42
C PRO A 133 -23.21 -13.95 3.91
N SER A 134 -22.80 -15.07 4.52
CA SER A 134 -23.24 -15.48 5.87
C SER A 134 -22.78 -14.52 6.97
N SER A 135 -21.60 -13.92 6.84
CA SER A 135 -21.06 -12.98 7.81
C SER A 135 -21.67 -11.57 7.72
N ALA A 136 -22.34 -11.21 6.62
CA ALA A 136 -22.94 -9.89 6.44
C ALA A 136 -24.16 -9.69 7.36
N ASN A 137 -24.05 -8.78 8.33
CA ASN A 137 -25.11 -8.49 9.28
C ASN A 137 -25.52 -7.02 9.35
N VAL A 138 -24.80 -6.13 8.66
CA VAL A 138 -25.18 -4.73 8.48
C VAL A 138 -25.24 -4.37 6.99
N GLY A 139 -26.12 -3.41 6.66
CA GLY A 139 -26.26 -2.78 5.36
C GLY A 139 -26.26 -1.27 5.48
N LEU A 140 -26.40 -0.56 4.37
CA LEU A 140 -26.54 0.90 4.37
C LEU A 140 -27.82 1.30 5.12
N ASN A 141 -27.70 2.30 5.98
CA ASN A 141 -28.87 2.82 6.68
C ASN A 141 -29.65 3.78 5.75
N PRO A 142 -30.94 3.48 5.43
CA PRO A 142 -31.77 4.40 4.63
C PRO A 142 -31.99 5.78 5.27
N GLY A 143 -31.84 5.87 6.59
CA GLY A 143 -31.92 7.15 7.33
C GLY A 143 -30.66 8.00 7.24
N PHE A 144 -29.56 7.46 6.74
CA PHE A 144 -28.33 8.23 6.63
C PHE A 144 -28.46 9.39 5.64
N GLN A 145 -28.26 10.62 6.13
CA GLN A 145 -28.46 11.87 5.37
C GLN A 145 -29.87 11.99 4.74
N ASN A 146 -30.87 11.31 5.31
CA ASN A 146 -32.25 11.32 4.85
C ASN A 146 -33.23 11.52 6.02
N ASN A 147 -33.74 12.73 6.18
CA ASN A 147 -34.62 13.09 7.29
C ASN A 147 -35.95 12.29 7.31
N THR A 148 -36.47 11.89 6.15
CA THR A 148 -37.72 11.14 6.06
C THR A 148 -37.62 9.80 6.80
N PHE A 149 -36.51 9.06 6.62
CA PHE A 149 -36.29 7.79 7.31
C PHE A 149 -35.69 7.95 8.70
N ALA A 150 -34.93 9.02 8.93
CA ALA A 150 -34.28 9.27 10.22
C ALA A 150 -35.25 9.73 11.32
N SER A 151 -36.41 10.33 10.96
CA SER A 151 -37.39 10.82 11.91
C SER A 151 -37.96 9.75 12.84
N ALA A 152 -38.22 8.54 12.30
CA ALA A 152 -38.69 7.40 13.09
C ALA A 152 -37.68 6.96 14.19
N ALA A 153 -36.39 7.13 13.96
CA ALA A 153 -35.37 6.83 14.97
C ALA A 153 -35.36 7.87 16.11
N GLY A 154 -35.61 9.15 15.78
CA GLY A 154 -35.77 10.22 16.78
C GLY A 154 -37.00 10.01 17.68
N THR A 155 -38.08 9.48 17.14
CA THR A 155 -39.29 9.12 17.89
C THR A 155 -38.99 8.09 18.99
N VAL A 156 -38.20 7.05 18.69
CA VAL A 156 -37.81 6.04 19.71
C VAL A 156 -37.05 6.66 20.89
N GLN A 157 -36.17 7.62 20.62
CA GLN A 157 -35.46 8.33 21.68
C GLN A 157 -36.41 9.13 22.56
N ALA A 158 -37.39 9.83 21.94
CA ALA A 158 -38.39 10.59 22.67
C ALA A 158 -39.29 9.66 23.49
N GLU A 159 -39.75 8.56 22.95
CA GLU A 159 -40.52 7.52 23.65
C GLU A 159 -39.75 6.93 24.83
N ALA A 160 -38.47 6.63 24.67
CA ALA A 160 -37.60 6.14 25.73
C ALA A 160 -37.46 7.17 26.86
N SER A 161 -37.30 8.45 26.53
CA SER A 161 -37.23 9.53 27.50
C SER A 161 -38.56 9.68 28.28
N ALA A 162 -39.70 9.61 27.58
CA ALA A 162 -41.02 9.67 28.21
C ALA A 162 -41.27 8.45 29.11
N ALA A 163 -40.88 7.25 28.70
CA ALA A 163 -40.98 6.04 29.51
C ALA A 163 -40.13 6.13 30.81
N VAL A 164 -38.91 6.66 30.70
CA VAL A 164 -38.06 6.87 31.89
C VAL A 164 -38.66 7.93 32.80
N ALA A 165 -39.21 9.01 32.28
CA ALA A 165 -39.92 10.03 33.09
C ALA A 165 -41.14 9.41 33.82
N ALA A 166 -41.90 8.53 33.13
CA ALA A 166 -43.00 7.81 33.76
C ALA A 166 -42.54 6.89 34.89
N LEU A 167 -41.40 6.19 34.73
CA LEU A 167 -40.79 5.38 35.81
C LEU A 167 -40.39 6.26 37.01
N GLN A 168 -39.83 7.44 36.80
CA GLN A 168 -39.46 8.39 37.85
C GLN A 168 -40.67 8.87 38.65
N VAL A 169 -41.79 9.09 37.99
CA VAL A 169 -43.04 9.45 38.62
C VAL A 169 -43.65 8.28 39.40
N ALA A 170 -43.62 7.06 38.85
CA ALA A 170 -44.17 5.87 39.47
C ALA A 170 -43.33 5.39 40.67
N PHE A 171 -42.01 5.61 40.65
CA PHE A 171 -41.07 5.13 41.66
C PHE A 171 -40.12 6.22 42.16
N PRO A 172 -40.63 7.31 42.76
CA PRO A 172 -39.78 8.48 43.07
C PRO A 172 -38.67 8.17 44.09
N SER A 173 -38.86 7.19 44.99
CA SER A 173 -37.84 6.76 45.92
C SER A 173 -36.64 6.07 45.28
N CYS A 174 -36.82 5.48 44.09
CA CYS A 174 -35.74 4.83 43.35
C CYS A 174 -34.84 5.81 42.60
N PHE A 175 -35.27 7.03 42.40
CA PHE A 175 -34.51 8.08 41.70
C PHE A 175 -34.08 9.21 42.63
N SER A 176 -34.22 9.00 43.95
CA SER A 176 -33.67 9.88 44.99
C SER A 176 -32.14 9.77 45.08
N PRO A 177 -31.42 10.73 45.70
CA PRO A 177 -29.99 10.67 45.94
C PRO A 177 -29.53 9.42 46.71
N THR A 178 -30.42 8.85 47.51
CA THR A 178 -30.19 7.60 48.28
C THR A 178 -31.29 6.60 47.96
N PRO A 179 -31.16 5.82 46.86
CA PRO A 179 -32.17 4.82 46.49
C PRO A 179 -32.33 3.73 47.55
N GLY A 180 -33.58 3.36 47.80
CA GLY A 180 -33.91 2.29 48.77
C GLY A 180 -33.53 0.90 48.29
N ALA A 181 -33.51 -0.08 49.22
CA ALA A 181 -33.35 -1.48 48.88
C ALA A 181 -34.50 -1.92 47.95
N GLY A 182 -34.20 -2.63 46.89
CA GLY A 182 -35.18 -3.09 45.88
C GLY A 182 -35.29 -2.19 44.64
N CYS A 183 -34.68 -1.03 44.60
CA CYS A 183 -34.70 -0.14 43.46
C CYS A 183 -33.80 -0.54 42.29
N ALA A 184 -32.90 -1.49 42.48
CA ALA A 184 -31.89 -1.88 41.48
C ALA A 184 -32.51 -2.28 40.13
N SER A 185 -33.61 -3.02 40.12
CA SER A 185 -34.31 -3.44 38.89
C SER A 185 -34.95 -2.26 38.13
N THR A 186 -35.56 -1.32 38.88
CA THR A 186 -36.20 -0.11 38.27
C THR A 186 -35.14 0.83 37.71
N ILE A 187 -34.04 1.04 38.41
CA ILE A 187 -32.90 1.85 37.93
C ILE A 187 -32.29 1.20 36.67
N ALA A 188 -32.04 -0.12 36.69
CA ALA A 188 -31.52 -0.85 35.55
C ALA A 188 -32.47 -0.80 34.36
N LEU A 189 -33.79 -0.88 34.57
CA LEU A 189 -34.77 -0.72 33.50
C LEU A 189 -34.72 0.69 32.85
N ALA A 190 -34.65 1.73 33.65
CA ALA A 190 -34.51 3.09 33.18
C ALA A 190 -33.22 3.30 32.37
N GLN A 191 -32.09 2.80 32.87
CA GLN A 191 -30.80 2.84 32.19
C GLN A 191 -30.83 2.06 30.86
N ASN A 192 -31.37 0.86 30.85
CA ASN A 192 -31.52 0.04 29.65
C ASN A 192 -32.45 0.66 28.61
N THR A 193 -33.55 1.30 29.06
CA THR A 193 -34.48 2.04 28.20
C THR A 193 -33.80 3.22 27.53
N THR A 194 -33.07 4.01 28.32
CA THR A 194 -32.28 5.13 27.79
C THR A 194 -31.23 4.66 26.79
N ALA A 195 -30.47 3.61 27.12
CA ALA A 195 -29.43 3.08 26.25
C ALA A 195 -30.00 2.53 24.93
N LEU A 196 -31.16 1.84 24.97
CA LEU A 196 -31.87 1.38 23.78
C LEU A 196 -32.31 2.56 22.91
N GLY A 197 -32.98 3.56 23.48
CA GLY A 197 -33.46 4.75 22.75
C GLY A 197 -32.33 5.53 22.08
N LEU A 198 -31.28 5.84 22.83
CA LEU A 198 -30.11 6.55 22.31
C LEU A 198 -29.35 5.74 21.22
N GLY A 199 -29.11 4.46 21.48
CA GLY A 199 -28.39 3.61 20.55
C GLY A 199 -29.13 3.43 19.23
N VAL A 200 -30.44 3.22 19.29
CA VAL A 200 -31.31 3.12 18.10
C VAL A 200 -31.37 4.44 17.33
N ALA A 201 -31.52 5.57 18.01
CA ALA A 201 -31.51 6.88 17.39
C ALA A 201 -30.17 7.16 16.66
N ARG A 202 -29.06 6.70 17.21
CA ARG A 202 -27.73 6.85 16.58
C ARG A 202 -27.53 5.91 15.41
N VAL A 203 -28.02 4.66 15.47
CA VAL A 203 -27.86 3.67 14.40
C VAL A 203 -28.76 3.94 13.20
N PHE A 204 -30.04 4.26 13.46
CA PHE A 204 -31.04 4.43 12.39
C PHE A 204 -31.29 5.90 12.01
N GLY A 205 -30.73 6.83 12.76
CA GLY A 205 -30.90 8.26 12.55
C GLY A 205 -30.07 8.82 11.40
N PHE A 206 -30.16 10.13 11.21
CA PHE A 206 -29.52 10.90 10.14
C PHE A 206 -27.99 10.71 10.05
N SER A 207 -27.32 10.53 11.17
CA SER A 207 -25.87 10.33 11.24
C SER A 207 -25.43 8.85 11.23
N GLY A 208 -26.38 7.91 11.37
CA GLY A 208 -26.09 6.48 11.34
C GLY A 208 -25.78 6.00 9.92
N ARG A 209 -24.59 5.52 9.67
CA ARG A 209 -24.16 5.08 8.33
C ARG A 209 -24.65 3.68 7.96
N PHE A 210 -24.65 2.79 8.97
CA PHE A 210 -24.98 1.37 8.80
C PHE A 210 -26.01 0.95 9.83
N ALA A 211 -26.87 0.00 9.47
CA ALA A 211 -27.87 -0.56 10.36
C ALA A 211 -28.00 -2.08 10.14
N PRO A 212 -28.51 -2.84 11.14
CA PRO A 212 -28.70 -4.28 11.04
C PRO A 212 -29.54 -4.69 9.84
N VAL A 213 -29.09 -5.70 9.10
CA VAL A 213 -29.84 -6.31 7.98
C VAL A 213 -31.15 -6.90 8.47
N VAL A 214 -32.25 -6.51 7.82
CA VAL A 214 -33.59 -6.99 8.17
C VAL A 214 -33.68 -8.52 8.13
N GLY A 215 -34.25 -9.09 9.20
CA GLY A 215 -34.38 -10.54 9.38
C GLY A 215 -33.08 -11.27 9.68
N GLY A 216 -31.94 -10.57 9.71
CA GLY A 216 -30.66 -11.14 10.13
C GLY A 216 -30.59 -11.37 11.65
N ALA A 217 -29.58 -12.13 12.10
CA ALA A 217 -29.41 -12.45 13.51
C ALA A 217 -29.34 -11.19 14.41
N LEU A 218 -28.63 -10.15 13.97
CA LEU A 218 -28.47 -8.90 14.70
C LEU A 218 -29.77 -8.10 14.79
N ASP A 219 -30.58 -8.06 13.72
CA ASP A 219 -31.90 -7.46 13.71
C ASP A 219 -32.88 -8.22 14.63
N ASN A 220 -32.86 -9.56 14.57
CA ASN A 220 -33.69 -10.39 15.44
C ASN A 220 -33.34 -10.21 16.92
N ALA A 221 -32.06 -10.13 17.26
CA ALA A 221 -31.61 -9.85 18.62
C ALA A 221 -32.06 -8.46 19.08
N LEU A 222 -31.99 -7.44 18.22
CA LEU A 222 -32.49 -6.10 18.53
C LEU A 222 -34.02 -6.10 18.72
N ARG A 223 -34.79 -6.84 17.90
CA ARG A 223 -36.26 -7.04 18.08
C ARG A 223 -36.57 -7.66 19.42
N ALA A 224 -35.84 -8.73 19.80
CA ALA A 224 -36.00 -9.39 21.08
C ALA A 224 -35.73 -8.41 22.25
N ARG A 225 -34.73 -7.53 22.10
CA ARG A 225 -34.44 -6.48 23.10
C ARG A 225 -35.59 -5.50 23.26
N PHE A 226 -36.17 -5.00 22.13
CA PHE A 226 -37.37 -4.16 22.18
C PHE A 226 -38.54 -4.84 22.89
N THR A 227 -38.82 -6.10 22.56
CA THR A 227 -39.88 -6.89 23.19
C THR A 227 -39.65 -7.01 24.70
N SER A 228 -38.44 -7.34 25.11
CA SER A 228 -38.09 -7.49 26.54
C SER A 228 -38.27 -6.18 27.32
N ILE A 229 -37.74 -5.05 26.79
CA ILE A 229 -37.86 -3.74 27.46
C ILE A 229 -39.33 -3.30 27.50
N ASN A 230 -40.08 -3.44 26.40
CA ASN A 230 -41.51 -3.09 26.37
C ASN A 230 -42.31 -3.91 27.42
N THR A 231 -42.04 -5.21 27.54
CA THR A 231 -42.69 -6.06 28.56
C THR A 231 -42.36 -5.57 29.97
N GLN A 232 -41.12 -5.29 30.27
CA GLN A 232 -40.69 -4.80 31.57
C GLN A 232 -41.31 -3.43 31.93
N LEU A 233 -41.33 -2.50 30.94
CA LEU A 233 -41.96 -1.17 31.10
C LEU A 233 -43.47 -1.30 31.39
N ARG A 234 -44.19 -2.15 30.65
CA ARG A 234 -45.62 -2.39 30.86
C ARG A 234 -45.89 -2.93 32.24
N THR A 235 -45.12 -3.94 32.68
CA THR A 235 -45.24 -4.52 34.03
C THR A 235 -44.99 -3.45 35.08
N ALA A 236 -43.91 -2.68 34.96
CA ALA A 236 -43.56 -1.65 35.94
C ALA A 236 -44.59 -0.50 36.02
N LEU A 237 -45.12 -0.09 34.87
CA LEU A 237 -46.07 1.05 34.78
C LEU A 237 -47.55 0.63 34.86
N GLY A 238 -47.84 -0.69 35.05
CA GLY A 238 -49.22 -1.18 35.11
C GLY A 238 -50.02 -1.01 33.81
N VAL A 239 -49.35 -0.97 32.63
CA VAL A 239 -50.00 -0.80 31.34
C VAL A 239 -50.48 -2.16 30.81
N PRO A 240 -51.76 -2.33 30.46
CA PRO A 240 -52.28 -3.59 29.94
C PRO A 240 -51.54 -4.07 28.65
N ALA A 241 -51.38 -5.40 28.53
CA ALA A 241 -50.66 -5.99 27.38
C ALA A 241 -51.54 -6.06 26.11
N ALA A 242 -52.87 -6.21 26.27
CA ALA A 242 -53.78 -6.44 25.14
C ALA A 242 -54.20 -5.12 24.45
N GLY A 243 -54.01 -5.03 23.15
CA GLY A 243 -54.51 -3.96 22.28
C GLY A 243 -53.85 -2.60 22.37
N ALA A 244 -52.75 -2.45 23.12
CA ALA A 244 -52.02 -1.21 23.22
C ALA A 244 -50.78 -1.19 22.31
N ASP A 245 -50.50 -0.05 21.69
CA ASP A 245 -49.27 0.20 20.95
C ASP A 245 -48.05 -0.03 21.84
N PRO A 246 -46.90 -0.45 21.27
CA PRO A 246 -45.69 -0.60 22.04
C PRO A 246 -45.29 0.73 22.67
N ILE A 247 -44.77 0.73 23.91
CA ILE A 247 -44.28 1.95 24.58
C ILE A 247 -43.08 2.52 23.80
N LEU A 248 -42.24 1.64 23.26
CA LEU A 248 -41.16 1.98 22.38
C LEU A 248 -41.43 1.35 21.01
N ALA A 249 -41.69 2.17 20.00
CA ALA A 249 -41.92 1.74 18.64
C ALA A 249 -40.57 1.54 17.91
N ARG A 250 -40.33 0.36 17.37
CA ARG A 250 -39.13 0.10 16.60
C ARG A 250 -39.17 0.87 15.26
N PRO A 251 -38.06 1.48 14.79
CA PRO A 251 -38.01 2.09 13.48
C PRO A 251 -38.28 1.05 12.36
N ASN A 252 -39.14 1.39 11.42
CA ASN A 252 -39.44 0.54 10.26
C ASN A 252 -38.38 0.79 9.19
N SER A 253 -37.15 0.39 9.44
CA SER A 253 -36.02 0.48 8.51
C SER A 253 -35.65 -0.92 8.02
N ALA A 254 -35.38 -1.05 6.73
CA ALA A 254 -35.17 -2.31 6.05
C ALA A 254 -33.83 -2.36 5.30
N PRO A 255 -32.68 -2.24 5.98
CA PRO A 255 -31.39 -2.42 5.33
C PRO A 255 -31.26 -3.82 4.75
N THR A 256 -30.77 -3.91 3.51
CA THR A 256 -30.42 -5.17 2.87
C THR A 256 -28.94 -5.48 3.08
N ARG A 257 -28.53 -6.72 2.83
CA ARG A 257 -27.11 -7.07 2.80
C ARG A 257 -26.40 -6.24 1.74
N MET A 258 -25.21 -5.80 2.06
CA MET A 258 -24.41 -4.99 1.14
C MET A 258 -24.03 -5.80 -0.10
N ALA A 259 -24.36 -5.24 -1.26
CA ALA A 259 -23.85 -5.66 -2.55
C ALA A 259 -22.61 -4.82 -2.94
N LEU A 260 -21.97 -5.17 -4.05
CA LEU A 260 -20.84 -4.40 -4.58
C LEU A 260 -21.21 -2.93 -4.89
N ALA A 261 -22.44 -2.66 -5.34
CA ALA A 261 -22.93 -1.30 -5.59
C ALA A 261 -23.01 -0.47 -4.30
N ASP A 262 -23.47 -1.08 -3.19
CA ASP A 262 -23.53 -0.44 -1.88
C ASP A 262 -22.11 -0.15 -1.35
N PHE A 263 -21.18 -1.08 -1.55
CA PHE A 263 -19.78 -0.89 -1.20
C PHE A 263 -19.16 0.26 -2.00
N ASN A 264 -19.41 0.37 -3.29
CA ASN A 264 -18.98 1.49 -4.11
C ASN A 264 -19.58 2.82 -3.61
N THR A 265 -20.82 2.80 -3.12
CA THR A 265 -21.43 3.97 -2.47
C THR A 265 -20.64 4.38 -1.22
N VAL A 266 -20.20 3.42 -0.39
CA VAL A 266 -19.34 3.68 0.78
C VAL A 266 -18.00 4.30 0.35
N LEU A 267 -17.40 3.84 -0.74
CA LEU A 267 -16.13 4.36 -1.23
C LEU A 267 -16.25 5.81 -1.76
N LEU A 268 -17.28 6.09 -2.55
CA LEU A 268 -17.41 7.32 -3.33
C LEU A 268 -18.11 8.45 -2.58
N THR A 269 -19.09 8.12 -1.73
CA THR A 269 -19.90 9.14 -1.07
C THR A 269 -19.17 9.74 0.13
N SER A 270 -19.07 11.07 0.18
CA SER A 270 -18.33 11.80 1.22
C SER A 270 -18.81 11.50 2.63
N GLY A 271 -20.10 11.20 2.81
CA GLY A 271 -20.70 10.90 4.12
C GLY A 271 -20.13 9.66 4.80
N TYR A 272 -19.61 8.69 4.05
CA TYR A 272 -18.96 7.51 4.61
C TYR A 272 -17.48 7.74 4.95
N GLU A 273 -16.93 8.90 4.59
CA GLU A 273 -15.57 9.35 4.89
C GLU A 273 -14.43 8.53 4.26
N VAL A 274 -14.72 7.58 3.39
CA VAL A 274 -13.64 6.89 2.67
C VAL A 274 -13.04 7.83 1.61
N ARG A 275 -13.89 8.52 0.84
CA ARG A 275 -13.46 9.42 -0.24
C ARG A 275 -12.36 8.78 -1.09
N GLY A 276 -12.58 7.53 -1.45
CA GLY A 276 -11.73 6.75 -2.32
C GLY A 276 -12.31 6.70 -3.73
N ASP A 277 -11.63 5.98 -4.61
CA ASP A 277 -12.18 5.49 -5.86
C ASP A 277 -12.64 4.04 -5.71
N THR A 278 -13.33 3.55 -6.73
CA THR A 278 -13.72 2.13 -6.78
C THR A 278 -12.46 1.26 -6.89
N LEU A 279 -12.53 0.04 -6.34
CA LEU A 279 -11.46 -0.95 -6.45
C LEU A 279 -11.47 -1.60 -7.84
N THR A 280 -11.22 -0.78 -8.87
CA THR A 280 -11.12 -1.17 -10.29
C THR A 280 -9.68 -1.00 -10.77
N ALA A 281 -9.42 -1.44 -11.99
CA ALA A 281 -8.11 -1.26 -12.59
C ALA A 281 -7.72 0.22 -12.67
N LEU A 282 -6.46 0.51 -12.36
CA LEU A 282 -5.89 1.83 -12.35
C LEU A 282 -4.60 1.85 -13.18
N GLU A 283 -4.48 2.82 -14.05
CA GLU A 283 -3.26 3.07 -14.82
C GLU A 283 -2.75 4.49 -14.56
N ARG A 284 -1.43 4.63 -14.45
CA ARG A 284 -0.79 5.92 -14.23
C ARG A 284 0.56 5.98 -14.94
N SER A 285 0.77 7.04 -15.71
CA SER A 285 2.03 7.35 -16.38
C SER A 285 2.59 8.68 -15.86
N ALA A 286 3.86 8.70 -15.42
CA ALA A 286 4.55 9.91 -14.99
C ALA A 286 6.07 9.70 -15.02
N LEU A 287 6.83 10.77 -14.76
CA LEU A 287 8.24 10.66 -14.45
C LEU A 287 8.44 9.85 -13.16
N GLY A 288 9.50 9.06 -13.12
CA GLY A 288 10.02 8.51 -11.88
C GLY A 288 11.06 9.44 -11.23
N ASP A 289 11.81 8.92 -10.28
CA ASP A 289 12.86 9.69 -9.62
C ASP A 289 14.06 9.85 -10.55
N VAL A 290 14.45 11.10 -10.82
CA VAL A 290 15.59 11.47 -11.66
C VAL A 290 16.88 11.25 -10.86
N GLU A 291 17.93 10.75 -11.53
CA GLU A 291 19.22 10.51 -10.89
C GLU A 291 20.35 11.27 -11.59
N VAL A 292 21.24 11.84 -10.80
CA VAL A 292 22.50 12.46 -11.26
C VAL A 292 23.64 11.68 -10.65
N SER A 293 24.59 11.26 -11.45
CA SER A 293 25.69 10.39 -11.01
C SER A 293 27.06 10.88 -11.45
N ALA A 294 28.07 10.54 -10.64
CA ALA A 294 29.48 10.66 -10.99
C ALA A 294 30.17 9.33 -10.70
N ARG A 295 31.00 8.87 -11.64
CA ARG A 295 31.74 7.60 -11.54
C ARG A 295 33.20 7.84 -11.81
N TRP A 296 34.04 7.40 -10.89
CA TRP A 296 35.50 7.53 -10.98
C TRP A 296 36.17 6.17 -10.98
N GLN A 297 36.92 5.88 -12.06
CA GLN A 297 37.69 4.65 -12.23
C GLN A 297 39.06 4.84 -11.57
N TRP A 298 39.28 4.13 -10.46
CA TRP A 298 40.52 4.23 -9.69
C TRP A 298 41.53 3.13 -10.05
N LEU A 299 41.08 2.00 -10.60
CA LEU A 299 41.91 0.89 -11.05
C LEU A 299 41.50 0.47 -12.47
N ASN A 300 42.49 0.30 -13.35
CA ASN A 300 42.26 -0.21 -14.70
C ASN A 300 43.53 -0.89 -15.24
N THR A 301 43.56 -2.22 -15.22
CA THR A 301 44.66 -3.03 -15.80
C THR A 301 44.40 -3.42 -17.24
N PHE A 302 43.25 -2.98 -17.83
CA PHE A 302 42.90 -3.26 -19.24
C PHE A 302 43.68 -2.37 -20.22
N GLU A 303 44.17 -1.22 -19.81
CA GLU A 303 44.77 -0.20 -20.69
C GLU A 303 46.08 -0.64 -21.38
N GLY A 304 46.84 -1.58 -20.79
CA GLY A 304 48.10 -2.07 -21.37
C GLY A 304 47.95 -3.05 -22.55
N ALA A 305 46.75 -3.60 -22.75
CA ALA A 305 46.53 -4.71 -23.70
C ALA A 305 46.02 -4.28 -25.08
N ARG A 306 45.63 -3.03 -25.25
CA ARG A 306 45.05 -2.55 -26.51
C ARG A 306 46.03 -2.27 -27.63
N ARG A 307 47.37 -2.31 -27.38
CA ARG A 307 48.35 -1.85 -28.36
C ARG A 307 48.59 -2.80 -29.53
N ASP A 308 48.40 -4.13 -29.38
CA ASP A 308 48.90 -5.05 -30.43
C ASP A 308 47.87 -5.87 -31.21
N SER A 309 46.61 -6.05 -30.81
CA SER A 309 45.70 -6.90 -31.59
C SER A 309 44.22 -6.63 -31.48
N GLY A 310 43.77 -5.68 -30.71
CA GLY A 310 42.32 -5.47 -30.44
C GLY A 310 41.68 -6.63 -29.67
N ARG A 311 42.40 -7.70 -29.36
CA ARG A 311 41.98 -8.80 -28.52
C ARG A 311 42.41 -8.59 -27.08
N VAL A 312 41.57 -9.02 -26.13
CA VAL A 312 42.00 -9.19 -24.73
C VAL A 312 43.13 -10.19 -24.74
N ASN A 313 44.33 -9.85 -24.22
CA ASN A 313 45.48 -10.76 -24.22
C ASN A 313 45.11 -12.03 -23.44
N PRO A 314 45.25 -13.24 -24.04
CA PRO A 314 44.75 -14.50 -23.47
C PRO A 314 45.45 -14.96 -22.17
N ALA A 315 46.57 -14.37 -21.81
CA ALA A 315 47.39 -14.86 -20.70
C ALA A 315 47.22 -14.00 -19.45
N GLY A 316 46.10 -14.12 -18.71
CA GLY A 316 46.02 -13.54 -17.35
C GLY A 316 44.70 -12.96 -16.94
N TRP A 317 44.55 -12.77 -15.64
CA TRP A 317 43.44 -12.04 -15.01
C TRP A 317 43.63 -10.55 -15.19
N ARG A 318 42.55 -9.84 -15.50
CA ARG A 318 42.53 -8.39 -15.56
C ARG A 318 41.40 -7.84 -14.72
N VAL A 319 41.67 -6.74 -14.09
CA VAL A 319 40.75 -6.09 -13.15
C VAL A 319 40.63 -4.61 -13.50
N ARG A 320 39.42 -4.10 -13.48
CA ARG A 320 39.14 -2.67 -13.40
C ARG A 320 38.09 -2.41 -12.35
N SER A 321 38.18 -1.27 -11.70
CA SER A 321 37.31 -0.93 -10.60
C SER A 321 36.97 0.55 -10.62
N LEU A 322 35.71 0.88 -10.32
CA LEU A 322 35.24 2.24 -10.14
C LEU A 322 34.52 2.41 -8.82
N ALA A 323 34.55 3.62 -8.31
CA ALA A 323 33.67 4.13 -7.27
C ALA A 323 32.72 5.17 -7.89
N GLY A 324 31.51 5.31 -7.36
CA GLY A 324 30.54 6.27 -7.84
C GLY A 324 29.66 6.80 -6.73
N VAL A 325 29.13 7.99 -6.97
CA VAL A 325 28.10 8.61 -6.16
C VAL A 325 26.90 8.94 -7.07
N THR A 326 25.69 8.74 -6.55
CA THR A 326 24.46 9.11 -7.26
C THR A 326 23.54 9.85 -6.32
N ALA A 327 23.04 11.00 -6.73
CA ALA A 327 21.95 11.69 -6.07
C ALA A 327 20.65 11.34 -6.80
N ARG A 328 19.68 10.78 -6.06
CA ARG A 328 18.32 10.55 -6.53
C ARG A 328 17.44 11.68 -6.05
N LEU A 329 16.73 12.32 -6.97
CA LEU A 329 15.83 13.44 -6.71
C LEU A 329 14.40 12.93 -6.56
N ALA A 330 13.64 13.50 -5.65
CA ALA A 330 12.24 13.16 -5.37
C ALA A 330 11.28 13.71 -6.44
N THR A 331 11.49 13.35 -7.70
CA THR A 331 10.69 13.83 -8.84
C THR A 331 9.56 12.88 -9.23
N GLY A 332 9.60 11.63 -8.78
CA GLY A 332 8.56 10.64 -9.01
C GLY A 332 7.27 11.00 -8.27
N ALA A 333 6.15 10.67 -8.90
CA ALA A 333 4.84 10.94 -8.32
C ALA A 333 4.55 9.95 -7.19
N LYS A 334 4.25 10.48 -5.99
CA LYS A 334 3.80 9.70 -4.82
C LYS A 334 2.41 9.10 -5.08
N PRO A 335 2.04 7.99 -4.44
CA PRO A 335 0.68 7.45 -4.49
C PRO A 335 -0.35 8.49 -4.07
N TYR A 336 -1.44 8.60 -4.84
CA TYR A 336 -2.54 9.50 -4.52
C TYR A 336 -3.44 8.90 -3.43
N LEU A 337 -3.75 9.66 -2.38
CA LEU A 337 -4.46 9.16 -1.19
C LEU A 337 -5.92 8.75 -1.46
N GLY A 338 -6.53 9.27 -2.52
CA GLY A 338 -7.88 8.90 -2.96
C GLY A 338 -7.92 7.62 -3.78
N GLN A 339 -6.78 7.16 -4.31
CA GLN A 339 -6.68 5.97 -5.15
C GLN A 339 -6.09 4.83 -4.34
N LEU A 340 -6.95 3.89 -3.93
CA LEU A 340 -6.60 2.84 -2.97
C LEU A 340 -5.55 1.85 -3.47
N LEU A 341 -5.43 1.70 -4.80
CA LEU A 341 -4.50 0.80 -5.48
C LEU A 341 -3.32 1.52 -6.15
N ASP A 342 -3.22 2.85 -6.06
CA ASP A 342 -2.11 3.60 -6.65
C ASP A 342 -0.79 3.30 -5.93
N ILE A 343 0.21 2.89 -6.70
CA ILE A 343 1.56 2.60 -6.20
C ILE A 343 2.55 3.74 -6.45
N GLY A 344 2.13 4.78 -7.18
CA GLY A 344 3.00 5.89 -7.59
C GLY A 344 4.05 5.49 -8.63
N THR A 345 4.87 6.45 -9.06
CA THR A 345 5.92 6.23 -10.08
C THR A 345 7.34 6.37 -9.51
N GLY A 346 7.49 6.75 -8.24
CA GLY A 346 8.75 6.87 -7.52
C GLY A 346 8.57 6.83 -6.01
N ASP A 347 9.68 6.82 -5.27
CA ASP A 347 9.66 6.87 -3.80
C ASP A 347 9.24 8.26 -3.29
N GLY A 348 9.41 9.28 -4.14
CA GLY A 348 9.15 10.68 -3.81
C GLY A 348 10.01 11.17 -2.64
N ALA A 349 11.18 10.57 -2.42
CA ALA A 349 12.16 10.96 -1.43
C ALA A 349 13.55 11.04 -2.05
N THR A 350 14.37 11.95 -1.54
CA THR A 350 15.76 12.13 -1.98
C THR A 350 16.65 11.06 -1.36
N GLY A 351 17.57 10.51 -2.14
CA GLY A 351 18.57 9.54 -1.66
C GLY A 351 19.95 9.82 -2.20
N ILE A 352 20.96 9.46 -1.43
CA ILE A 352 22.37 9.51 -1.84
C ILE A 352 22.91 8.09 -1.86
N GLU A 353 23.44 7.68 -3.01
CA GLU A 353 24.03 6.37 -3.18
C GLU A 353 25.54 6.46 -3.32
N LEU A 354 26.20 5.52 -2.66
CA LEU A 354 27.57 5.14 -2.90
C LEU A 354 27.60 3.81 -3.66
N ARG A 355 28.48 3.70 -4.65
CA ARG A 355 28.60 2.55 -5.53
C ARG A 355 30.06 2.14 -5.69
N SER A 356 30.29 0.84 -5.77
CA SER A 356 31.54 0.24 -6.23
C SER A 356 31.23 -0.82 -7.28
N THR A 357 31.89 -0.77 -8.43
CA THR A 357 31.78 -1.80 -9.48
C THR A 357 33.17 -2.29 -9.84
N THR A 358 33.35 -3.60 -9.83
CA THR A 358 34.60 -4.26 -10.20
C THR A 358 34.33 -5.27 -11.31
N ASP A 359 35.09 -5.15 -12.40
CA ASP A 359 35.13 -6.14 -13.47
C ASP A 359 36.39 -6.97 -13.36
N VAL A 360 36.21 -8.26 -13.54
CA VAL A 360 37.30 -9.24 -13.61
C VAL A 360 37.16 -10.04 -14.91
N THR A 361 38.21 -10.17 -15.70
CA THR A 361 38.24 -11.05 -16.87
C THR A 361 39.30 -12.12 -16.72
N ALA A 362 38.99 -13.31 -17.21
CA ALA A 362 39.91 -14.41 -17.29
C ALA A 362 39.89 -15.00 -18.71
N GLY A 363 41.04 -14.92 -19.38
CA GLY A 363 41.13 -15.29 -20.80
C GLY A 363 40.27 -14.41 -21.70
N ASP A 364 39.88 -14.96 -22.86
CA ASP A 364 39.13 -14.23 -23.89
C ASP A 364 37.60 -14.33 -23.74
N HIS A 365 37.12 -15.26 -22.91
CA HIS A 365 35.71 -15.64 -22.87
C HIS A 365 35.01 -15.29 -21.57
N PHE A 366 35.70 -15.27 -20.45
CA PHE A 366 35.08 -15.07 -19.16
C PHE A 366 35.20 -13.62 -18.68
N TRP A 367 34.05 -13.05 -18.28
CA TRP A 367 33.96 -11.75 -17.66
C TRP A 367 32.98 -11.81 -16.49
N MET A 368 33.36 -11.25 -15.37
CA MET A 368 32.50 -11.14 -14.20
C MET A 368 32.48 -9.70 -13.73
N SER A 369 31.28 -9.14 -13.56
CA SER A 369 31.05 -7.85 -12.92
C SER A 369 30.45 -8.04 -11.53
N ILE A 370 31.00 -7.37 -10.53
CA ILE A 370 30.49 -7.33 -9.17
C ILE A 370 30.20 -5.88 -8.84
N THR A 371 28.95 -5.56 -8.48
CA THR A 371 28.53 -4.22 -8.10
C THR A 371 27.90 -4.22 -6.73
N GLY A 372 28.47 -3.44 -5.80
CA GLY A 372 27.89 -3.12 -4.51
C GLY A 372 27.36 -1.69 -4.50
N ARG A 373 26.16 -1.49 -3.94
CA ARG A 373 25.53 -0.17 -3.79
C ARG A 373 24.99 -0.02 -2.37
N TYR A 374 25.15 1.16 -1.81
CA TYR A 374 24.48 1.53 -0.56
C TYR A 374 23.80 2.88 -0.76
N THR A 375 22.55 2.99 -0.38
CA THR A 375 21.78 4.23 -0.48
C THR A 375 21.28 4.64 0.87
N HIS A 376 21.66 5.85 1.23
CA HIS A 376 21.09 6.57 2.36
C HIS A 376 19.89 7.38 1.87
N MET A 377 18.72 7.16 2.48
CA MET A 377 17.48 7.87 2.17
C MET A 377 17.31 9.03 3.13
N LEU A 378 17.12 10.22 2.60
CA LEU A 378 16.87 11.40 3.43
C LEU A 378 15.42 11.37 3.95
N ALA A 379 15.23 11.86 5.18
CA ALA A 379 13.89 12.04 5.74
C ALA A 379 13.07 13.00 4.89
N ASP A 380 11.77 12.75 4.76
CA ASP A 380 10.83 13.59 4.05
C ASP A 380 9.51 13.73 4.81
N GLU A 381 8.63 14.57 4.31
CA GLU A 381 7.27 14.68 4.80
C GLU A 381 6.28 14.14 3.78
N VAL A 382 5.33 13.37 4.28
CA VAL A 382 4.28 12.78 3.46
C VAL A 382 2.92 12.91 4.12
N GLU A 383 1.90 13.10 3.31
CA GLU A 383 0.53 12.95 3.75
C GLU A 383 0.12 11.49 3.72
N ARG A 384 -0.48 10.98 4.80
CA ARG A 384 -1.00 9.62 4.91
C ARG A 384 -2.32 9.62 5.68
N ARG A 385 -3.17 8.63 5.38
CA ARG A 385 -4.30 8.28 6.23
C ARG A 385 -3.82 7.27 7.26
N LEU A 386 -4.10 7.53 8.53
CA LEU A 386 -3.65 6.70 9.64
C LEU A 386 -4.66 5.59 9.94
N PRO A 387 -4.34 4.34 9.68
CA PRO A 387 -5.17 3.21 10.08
C PRO A 387 -5.08 2.97 11.60
N LEU A 388 -6.09 2.30 12.16
CA LEU A 388 -6.07 1.84 13.56
C LEU A 388 -5.21 0.58 13.74
N SER A 389 -5.08 -0.18 12.67
CA SER A 389 -4.26 -1.39 12.62
C SER A 389 -3.80 -1.66 11.19
N THR A 390 -2.83 -2.54 11.03
CA THR A 390 -2.34 -2.99 9.71
C THR A 390 -3.42 -3.71 8.88
N LEU A 391 -4.49 -4.18 9.52
CA LEU A 391 -5.62 -4.88 8.88
C LEU A 391 -6.67 -3.91 8.33
N GLU A 392 -6.65 -2.62 8.70
CA GLU A 392 -7.62 -1.66 8.22
C GLU A 392 -7.38 -1.33 6.74
N ALA A 393 -8.27 -1.82 5.89
CA ALA A 393 -8.19 -1.62 4.45
C ALA A 393 -8.78 -0.28 4.00
N LEU A 394 -9.89 0.14 4.63
CA LEU A 394 -10.61 1.37 4.33
C LEU A 394 -10.39 2.39 5.45
N VAL A 395 -9.39 3.24 5.27
CA VAL A 395 -9.06 4.27 6.26
C VAL A 395 -9.85 5.54 5.99
N PRO A 396 -10.66 6.04 6.96
CA PRO A 396 -11.43 7.27 6.81
C PRO A 396 -10.57 8.48 6.46
N SER A 397 -11.09 9.36 5.61
CA SER A 397 -10.38 10.53 5.08
C SER A 397 -10.05 11.58 6.15
N TYR A 398 -10.84 11.68 7.22
CA TYR A 398 -10.58 12.61 8.33
C TYR A 398 -9.33 12.25 9.15
N ARG A 399 -8.81 11.02 8.99
CA ARG A 399 -7.55 10.57 9.60
C ARG A 399 -6.32 10.89 8.76
N ARG A 400 -6.46 11.77 7.77
CA ARG A 400 -5.37 12.26 6.94
C ARG A 400 -4.47 13.18 7.76
N GLN A 401 -3.17 12.87 7.77
CA GLN A 401 -2.16 13.60 8.54
C GLN A 401 -0.89 13.79 7.71
N ARG A 402 -0.19 14.88 7.96
CA ARG A 402 1.15 15.12 7.45
C ARG A 402 2.15 14.61 8.47
N LEU A 403 3.00 13.68 8.05
CA LEU A 403 3.91 12.94 8.91
C LEU A 403 5.34 13.05 8.37
N SER A 404 6.29 13.14 9.27
CA SER A 404 7.69 12.87 8.97
C SER A 404 7.86 11.39 8.63
N ARG A 405 8.57 11.09 7.53
CA ARG A 405 8.86 9.72 7.09
C ARG A 405 10.36 9.54 6.91
N GLN A 406 10.90 8.46 7.47
CA GLN A 406 12.24 7.97 7.21
C GLN A 406 12.13 6.68 6.41
N LEU A 407 12.38 6.74 5.11
CA LEU A 407 12.52 5.53 4.30
C LEU A 407 13.76 4.77 4.74
N GLY A 408 13.66 3.43 4.81
CA GLY A 408 14.81 2.60 5.15
C GLY A 408 15.93 2.71 4.13
N ASP A 409 17.15 2.89 4.61
CA ASP A 409 18.36 2.75 3.81
C ASP A 409 18.43 1.37 3.20
N TYR A 410 19.08 1.24 2.04
CA TYR A 410 19.20 -0.07 1.41
C TYR A 410 20.58 -0.32 0.82
N ALA A 411 20.93 -1.59 0.76
CA ALA A 411 22.12 -2.10 0.10
C ALA A 411 21.73 -3.08 -1.01
N GLU A 412 22.50 -3.10 -2.07
CA GLU A 412 22.38 -4.03 -3.19
C GLU A 412 23.74 -4.65 -3.49
N LEU A 413 23.75 -5.96 -3.75
CA LEU A 413 24.87 -6.67 -4.32
C LEU A 413 24.40 -7.33 -5.61
N GLU A 414 25.14 -7.08 -6.69
CA GLU A 414 24.92 -7.70 -7.99
C GLU A 414 26.19 -8.42 -8.43
N VAL A 415 26.02 -9.67 -8.86
CA VAL A 415 27.10 -10.50 -9.42
C VAL A 415 26.65 -11.00 -10.78
N THR A 416 27.38 -10.62 -11.83
CA THR A 416 27.04 -10.93 -13.23
C THR A 416 28.22 -11.60 -13.93
N PRO A 417 28.39 -12.92 -13.83
CA PRO A 417 29.28 -13.67 -14.72
C PRO A 417 28.71 -13.67 -16.14
N ARG A 418 29.63 -13.50 -17.12
CA ARG A 418 29.32 -13.50 -18.55
C ARG A 418 30.27 -14.44 -19.29
N TRP A 419 29.73 -15.12 -20.26
CA TRP A 419 30.51 -15.91 -21.22
C TRP A 419 30.41 -15.28 -22.60
N MET A 420 31.56 -14.87 -23.17
CA MET A 420 31.65 -14.25 -24.48
C MET A 420 31.96 -15.33 -25.52
N PHE A 421 31.05 -15.59 -26.43
CA PHE A 421 31.24 -16.53 -27.53
C PHE A 421 32.20 -15.98 -28.57
N ASN A 422 32.11 -14.68 -28.81
CA ASN A 422 32.95 -13.94 -29.74
C ASN A 422 32.92 -12.44 -29.37
N ASP A 423 33.47 -11.58 -30.22
CA ASP A 423 33.52 -10.12 -30.01
C ASP A 423 32.13 -9.45 -29.99
N TYR A 424 31.07 -10.14 -30.41
CA TYR A 424 29.72 -9.57 -30.57
C TYR A 424 28.71 -10.14 -29.60
N PHE A 425 28.79 -11.41 -29.22
CA PHE A 425 27.77 -12.11 -28.46
C PHE A 425 28.27 -12.61 -27.13
N ALA A 426 27.47 -12.37 -26.11
CA ALA A 426 27.68 -12.89 -24.77
C ALA A 426 26.36 -13.37 -24.14
N VAL A 427 26.46 -14.33 -23.22
CA VAL A 427 25.40 -14.70 -22.29
C VAL A 427 25.81 -14.32 -20.87
N SER A 428 24.85 -14.01 -20.03
CA SER A 428 25.08 -13.77 -18.60
C SER A 428 24.15 -14.60 -17.74
N ALA A 429 24.62 -14.90 -16.52
CA ALA A 429 23.80 -15.23 -15.38
C ALA A 429 23.91 -14.08 -14.39
N ASP A 430 22.81 -13.71 -13.77
CA ASP A 430 22.78 -12.58 -12.89
C ASP A 430 22.25 -13.02 -11.51
N TYR A 431 22.88 -12.56 -10.44
CA TYR A 431 22.40 -12.74 -9.08
C TYR A 431 22.33 -11.38 -8.40
N PHE A 432 21.20 -11.12 -7.72
CA PHE A 432 20.94 -9.88 -6.99
C PHE A 432 20.54 -10.19 -5.56
N LEU A 433 21.18 -9.53 -4.63
CA LEU A 433 20.75 -9.45 -3.24
C LEU A 433 20.39 -7.99 -2.93
N TYR A 434 19.17 -7.78 -2.46
CA TYR A 434 18.67 -6.49 -2.02
C TYR A 434 18.29 -6.57 -0.55
N LEU A 435 18.77 -5.62 0.24
CA LEU A 435 18.54 -5.52 1.67
C LEU A 435 18.08 -4.10 1.99
N ARG A 436 16.93 -3.93 2.60
CA ARG A 436 16.41 -2.63 3.01
C ARG A 436 16.02 -2.63 4.47
N ARG A 437 16.34 -1.57 5.17
CA ARG A 437 15.88 -1.33 6.54
C ARG A 437 14.39 -0.99 6.56
N ALA A 438 13.78 -1.11 7.74
CA ALA A 438 12.39 -0.71 7.95
C ALA A 438 12.17 0.78 7.63
N THR A 439 11.00 1.09 7.07
CA THR A 439 10.52 2.47 6.94
C THR A 439 9.76 2.85 8.21
N THR A 440 10.05 4.01 8.78
CA THR A 440 9.41 4.51 9.99
C THR A 440 8.70 5.84 9.75
N TYR A 441 7.70 6.13 10.57
CA TYR A 441 6.99 7.40 10.57
C TYR A 441 7.12 8.05 11.95
N GLY A 442 7.46 9.34 11.94
CA GLY A 442 7.65 10.11 13.16
C GLY A 442 6.33 10.59 13.75
N GLY A 443 6.36 10.85 15.05
CA GLY A 443 5.23 11.28 15.87
C GLY A 443 4.81 10.19 16.86
N GLY A 444 4.26 10.62 18.00
CA GLY A 444 3.64 9.71 18.98
C GLY A 444 2.14 9.55 18.73
N PRO A 445 1.46 8.66 19.48
CA PRO A 445 0.00 8.54 19.42
C PRO A 445 -0.70 9.87 19.76
N PHE A 446 -1.78 10.17 19.04
CA PHE A 446 -2.63 11.34 19.27
C PHE A 446 -4.09 10.99 19.02
N THR A 447 -5.01 11.84 19.52
CA THR A 447 -6.46 11.59 19.42
C THR A 447 -7.10 12.57 18.46
N VAL A 448 -7.97 12.06 17.59
CA VAL A 448 -8.88 12.83 16.73
C VAL A 448 -10.32 12.45 17.04
N SER A 449 -11.28 13.34 16.75
CA SER A 449 -12.70 13.00 16.86
C SER A 449 -13.25 12.53 15.52
N ASP A 450 -14.02 11.44 15.55
CA ASP A 450 -14.83 11.05 14.38
C ASP A 450 -15.89 12.15 14.15
N PRO A 451 -15.92 12.77 12.96
CA PRO A 451 -16.80 13.91 12.69
C PRO A 451 -18.30 13.59 12.76
N TYR A 452 -18.69 12.31 12.70
CA TYR A 452 -20.09 11.89 12.71
C TYR A 452 -20.55 11.35 14.07
N SER A 453 -19.71 10.57 14.75
CA SER A 453 -20.06 10.03 16.06
C SER A 453 -19.63 10.94 17.21
N GLY A 454 -18.69 11.85 16.98
CA GLY A 454 -18.03 12.65 18.01
C GLY A 454 -17.12 11.83 18.93
N LEU A 455 -16.97 10.51 18.67
CA LEU A 455 -16.15 9.65 19.51
C LEU A 455 -14.65 9.90 19.27
N PRO A 456 -13.84 9.89 20.35
CA PRO A 456 -12.40 10.01 20.22
C PRO A 456 -11.81 8.74 19.61
N VAL A 457 -10.84 8.92 18.70
CA VAL A 457 -10.10 7.85 18.03
C VAL A 457 -8.62 8.12 18.22
N THR A 458 -7.91 7.21 18.88
CA THR A 458 -6.46 7.31 19.04
C THR A 458 -5.77 6.71 17.84
N LEU A 459 -4.86 7.48 17.23
CA LEU A 459 -4.09 7.14 16.05
C LEU A 459 -2.60 7.07 16.41
N ASP A 460 -1.91 6.06 15.90
CA ASP A 460 -0.48 5.89 16.08
C ASP A 460 0.23 5.83 14.72
N PRO A 461 1.10 6.79 14.38
CA PRO A 461 1.88 6.77 13.15
C PRO A 461 2.74 5.52 12.96
N ALA A 462 3.14 4.85 14.03
CA ALA A 462 3.95 3.63 13.98
C ALA A 462 3.26 2.49 13.21
N VAL A 463 1.93 2.47 13.15
CA VAL A 463 1.15 1.48 12.37
C VAL A 463 1.45 1.54 10.86
N LEU A 464 1.89 2.68 10.34
CA LEU A 464 2.30 2.83 8.93
C LEU A 464 3.68 2.27 8.65
N GLY A 465 4.45 1.90 9.66
CA GLY A 465 5.79 1.35 9.51
C GLY A 465 5.80 0.17 8.53
N VAL A 466 6.78 0.15 7.63
CA VAL A 466 7.01 -0.98 6.72
C VAL A 466 8.21 -1.75 7.23
N PRO A 467 8.11 -3.07 7.44
CA PRO A 467 9.22 -3.86 7.92
C PRO A 467 10.42 -3.83 6.95
N HIS A 468 11.55 -4.35 7.38
CA HIS A 468 12.69 -4.54 6.50
C HIS A 468 12.32 -5.44 5.30
N GLU A 469 13.05 -5.28 4.21
CA GLU A 469 12.86 -6.07 2.99
C GLU A 469 14.16 -6.78 2.63
N ILE A 470 14.05 -8.06 2.28
CA ILE A 470 15.13 -8.88 1.72
C ILE A 470 14.63 -9.45 0.41
N ALA A 471 15.38 -9.29 -0.68
CA ALA A 471 15.05 -9.93 -1.94
C ALA A 471 16.29 -10.57 -2.56
N GLN A 472 16.16 -11.84 -2.91
CA GLN A 472 17.13 -12.58 -3.70
C GLN A 472 16.53 -12.85 -5.07
N ARG A 473 17.25 -12.49 -6.13
CA ARG A 473 16.80 -12.65 -7.50
C ARG A 473 17.88 -13.27 -8.34
N ALA A 474 17.49 -14.05 -9.34
CA ALA A 474 18.39 -14.54 -10.35
C ALA A 474 17.86 -14.22 -11.74
N GLY A 475 18.76 -14.13 -12.69
CA GLY A 475 18.41 -13.85 -14.06
C GLY A 475 19.37 -14.49 -15.05
N ILE A 476 18.93 -14.50 -16.29
CA ILE A 476 19.73 -14.84 -17.45
C ILE A 476 19.66 -13.70 -18.46
N GLY A 477 20.73 -13.48 -19.20
CA GLY A 477 20.77 -12.43 -20.20
C GLY A 477 21.56 -12.81 -21.44
N ILE A 478 21.25 -12.12 -22.53
CA ILE A 478 22.00 -12.14 -23.77
C ILE A 478 22.41 -10.71 -24.13
N ALA A 479 23.60 -10.56 -24.67
CA ALA A 479 24.11 -9.27 -25.12
C ALA A 479 24.69 -9.38 -26.52
N TYR A 480 24.45 -8.34 -27.32
CA TYR A 480 25.10 -8.09 -28.59
C TYR A 480 25.82 -6.76 -28.52
N SER A 481 27.09 -6.72 -28.89
CA SER A 481 27.90 -5.51 -28.82
C SER A 481 28.78 -5.35 -30.06
N THR A 482 28.81 -4.15 -30.61
CA THR A 482 29.75 -3.79 -31.69
C THR A 482 30.87 -2.88 -31.19
N VAL A 483 30.94 -2.58 -29.90
CA VAL A 483 31.89 -1.62 -29.31
C VAL A 483 33.35 -2.03 -29.56
N ALA A 484 33.68 -3.31 -29.38
CA ALA A 484 35.02 -3.84 -29.66
C ALA A 484 35.36 -3.77 -31.16
N ALA A 485 34.44 -4.12 -32.02
CA ALA A 485 34.58 -4.08 -33.47
C ALA A 485 34.72 -2.62 -33.99
N HIS A 486 34.00 -1.69 -33.40
CA HIS A 486 34.15 -0.25 -33.69
C HIS A 486 35.54 0.26 -33.30
N GLY A 487 36.06 -0.16 -32.15
CA GLY A 487 37.43 0.19 -31.72
C GLY A 487 38.53 -0.32 -32.67
N ARG A 488 38.21 -1.34 -33.46
CA ARG A 488 39.10 -1.85 -34.56
C ARG A 488 38.81 -1.26 -35.92
N GLY A 489 37.83 -0.38 -36.05
CA GLY A 489 37.44 0.23 -37.32
C GLY A 489 36.60 -0.70 -38.22
N THR A 490 36.13 -1.86 -37.74
CA THR A 490 35.33 -2.81 -38.54
C THR A 490 33.85 -2.52 -38.58
N THR A 491 33.34 -1.68 -37.66
CA THR A 491 31.95 -1.22 -37.65
C THR A 491 31.87 0.30 -37.49
N ARG A 492 30.82 0.92 -38.05
CA ARG A 492 30.65 2.37 -38.00
C ARG A 492 30.00 2.86 -36.68
N LEU A 493 29.17 2.04 -36.06
CA LEU A 493 28.39 2.43 -34.87
C LEU A 493 28.76 1.56 -33.68
N PRO A 494 29.23 2.14 -32.56
CA PRO A 494 29.44 1.42 -31.31
C PRO A 494 28.11 1.28 -30.57
N LEU A 495 27.51 0.10 -30.72
CA LEU A 495 26.21 -0.27 -30.22
C LEU A 495 26.33 -1.41 -29.20
N ASP A 496 25.56 -1.37 -28.13
CA ASP A 496 25.41 -2.43 -27.14
C ASP A 496 23.93 -2.66 -26.89
N ILE A 497 23.43 -3.87 -27.12
CA ILE A 497 22.05 -4.29 -26.87
C ILE A 497 22.08 -5.44 -25.89
N ARG A 498 21.25 -5.36 -24.84
CA ARG A 498 21.12 -6.39 -23.82
C ARG A 498 19.67 -6.70 -23.56
N TRP A 499 19.37 -7.98 -23.44
CA TRP A 499 18.10 -8.46 -22.91
C TRP A 499 18.37 -9.35 -21.69
N GLN A 500 17.53 -9.25 -20.65
CA GLN A 500 17.63 -10.03 -19.44
C GLN A 500 16.24 -10.38 -18.92
N ARG A 501 16.10 -11.59 -18.41
CA ARG A 501 14.94 -12.04 -17.64
C ARG A 501 15.38 -12.36 -16.21
N ILE A 502 14.71 -11.77 -15.24
CA ILE A 502 15.02 -11.83 -13.81
C ILE A 502 13.79 -12.28 -13.06
N ILE A 503 13.97 -13.20 -12.11
CA ILE A 503 12.91 -13.71 -11.25
C ILE A 503 13.30 -13.56 -9.78
N THR A 504 12.30 -13.37 -8.90
CA THR A 504 12.50 -13.46 -7.46
C THR A 504 12.65 -14.94 -7.06
N LEU A 505 13.74 -15.28 -6.39
CA LEU A 505 14.00 -16.63 -5.87
C LEU A 505 13.44 -16.80 -4.46
N GLY A 506 13.58 -15.77 -3.62
CA GLY A 506 13.19 -15.78 -2.23
C GLY A 506 13.42 -14.43 -1.56
N GLY A 507 13.07 -14.32 -0.30
CA GLY A 507 13.23 -13.10 0.50
C GLY A 507 12.18 -12.95 1.56
N GLU A 508 12.13 -11.76 2.15
CA GLU A 508 11.18 -11.36 3.19
C GLU A 508 10.57 -10.01 2.84
N ASN A 509 9.26 -9.86 3.01
CA ASN A 509 8.51 -8.62 2.78
C ASN A 509 8.74 -8.01 1.39
N THR A 510 8.90 -8.85 0.37
CA THR A 510 9.25 -8.43 -1.00
C THR A 510 8.29 -9.00 -2.04
N PRO A 511 8.03 -8.31 -3.14
CA PRO A 511 7.24 -8.85 -4.24
C PRO A 511 7.88 -10.10 -4.86
N TYR A 512 7.05 -11.08 -5.15
CA TYR A 512 7.43 -12.21 -5.99
C TYR A 512 7.23 -11.82 -7.46
N ALA A 513 8.27 -11.22 -8.04
CA ALA A 513 8.17 -10.54 -9.32
C ALA A 513 8.93 -11.23 -10.44
N PHE A 514 8.40 -11.12 -11.66
CA PHE A 514 9.08 -11.39 -12.92
C PHE A 514 9.43 -10.06 -13.57
N GLN A 515 10.66 -9.98 -14.12
CA GLN A 515 11.13 -8.78 -14.76
C GLN A 515 11.86 -9.10 -16.06
N ASP A 516 11.43 -8.48 -17.16
CA ASP A 516 12.18 -8.41 -18.41
C ASP A 516 12.83 -7.05 -18.54
N ARG A 517 14.07 -7.01 -19.04
CA ARG A 517 14.83 -5.81 -19.33
C ARG A 517 15.37 -5.85 -20.74
N LEU A 518 15.18 -4.76 -21.46
CA LEU A 518 15.87 -4.49 -22.72
C LEU A 518 16.64 -3.19 -22.58
N GLU A 519 17.89 -3.17 -22.98
CA GLU A 519 18.73 -1.98 -22.94
C GLU A 519 19.47 -1.81 -24.26
N LEU A 520 19.47 -0.58 -24.78
CA LEU A 520 20.23 -0.15 -25.95
C LEU A 520 21.18 0.96 -25.51
N ARG A 521 22.47 0.82 -25.80
CA ARG A 521 23.49 1.82 -25.54
C ARG A 521 24.18 2.22 -26.84
N ILE A 522 24.37 3.52 -27.05
CA ILE A 522 25.09 4.08 -28.19
C ILE A 522 26.19 5.00 -27.65
N ILE A 523 27.41 4.81 -28.11
CA ILE A 523 28.55 5.65 -27.72
C ILE A 523 28.89 6.55 -28.91
N THR A 524 28.96 7.86 -28.69
CA THR A 524 29.28 8.85 -29.73
C THR A 524 30.36 9.82 -29.26
N SER A 525 31.13 10.37 -30.17
CA SER A 525 32.01 11.51 -29.89
C SER A 525 31.43 12.78 -30.49
N LEU A 526 31.22 13.82 -29.70
CA LEU A 526 30.56 15.07 -30.15
C LEU A 526 31.45 16.00 -31.00
N PHE A 527 32.76 15.89 -30.91
CA PHE A 527 33.68 16.78 -31.62
C PHE A 527 34.91 16.01 -32.08
N GLY A 528 34.92 15.67 -33.36
CA GLY A 528 36.12 15.28 -34.07
C GLY A 528 36.25 13.80 -34.37
N LYS A 529 36.88 13.55 -35.52
CA LYS A 529 37.40 12.22 -35.88
C LYS A 529 38.30 11.70 -34.75
N PRO A 530 38.26 10.40 -34.44
CA PRO A 530 39.17 9.80 -33.47
C PRO A 530 40.62 10.02 -33.87
#